data_bae3f76f59afaf72c5135f2fb13742c5
#
_entry.id   bae3f76f59afaf72c5135f2fb13742c5
#
_cell.length_a   1.000
_cell.length_b   1.000
_cell.length_c   1.000
_cell.angle_alpha   90.00
_cell.angle_beta   90.00
_cell.angle_gamma   90.00
#
_symmetry.space_group_name_H-M   'P 1'
#
loop_
_entity.id
_entity.type
_entity.pdbx_description
1 polymer ?
#
loop_
_entity_poly.entity_id
_entity_poly.type
_entity_poly.pdbx_seq_one_letter_code
_entity_poly.pdbx_strand_id
1 'polypeptide(L)'
;MKIKELKGYENIYPEKFENTSEWFYCRAPWEIDADELLYSDKDYEGNRLYLIHISGKIFEPIRQKKNVFLSSPVYNRDDNAFVIIRYDFVKKTIQIVKYEINSDNCSVIGEVPLSKGGDLINIKILQNSYILVKYENTEDTANIIYPDEKCIHLEENEGLISLSGNMLVSSKWIEDPDYREEIIIRDYETTEITERKDGYAAVMPNGEIWMFCK
;
A
#
# COMPACT_ATOMS: atom_id res chain seq x y z
N MET A 1 -15.35 10.68 27.57
CA MET A 1 -15.00 9.53 26.71
C MET A 1 -16.30 8.89 26.23
N LYS A 2 -16.46 8.64 24.93
CA LYS A 2 -17.61 7.92 24.36
C LYS A 2 -17.18 6.50 24.04
N ILE A 3 -17.94 5.51 24.48
CA ILE A 3 -17.73 4.08 24.18
C ILE A 3 -18.74 3.69 23.10
N LYS A 4 -18.29 3.00 22.05
CA LYS A 4 -19.11 2.47 20.99
C LYS A 4 -18.91 0.96 20.90
N GLU A 5 -19.98 0.21 20.98
CA GLU A 5 -19.97 -1.24 20.84
C GLU A 5 -20.31 -1.61 19.39
N LEU A 6 -19.49 -2.45 18.76
CA LEU A 6 -19.69 -2.96 17.42
C LEU A 6 -19.92 -4.47 17.49
N LYS A 7 -21.20 -4.88 17.49
CA LYS A 7 -21.59 -6.30 17.60
C LYS A 7 -21.34 -7.04 16.29
N GLY A 8 -20.84 -8.26 16.37
CA GLY A 8 -20.53 -9.11 15.22
C GLY A 8 -19.15 -8.88 14.60
N TYR A 9 -18.28 -8.12 15.31
CA TYR A 9 -16.93 -7.80 14.88
C TYR A 9 -15.89 -8.11 15.98
N GLU A 10 -16.10 -9.18 16.73
CA GLU A 10 -15.32 -9.52 17.93
C GLU A 10 -13.87 -9.89 17.62
N ASN A 11 -13.61 -10.38 16.39
CA ASN A 11 -12.30 -10.89 15.97
C ASN A 11 -11.62 -9.99 14.97
N ILE A 12 -11.96 -8.71 14.91
CA ILE A 12 -11.27 -7.77 14.04
C ILE A 12 -10.39 -6.81 14.85
N TYR A 13 -9.20 -6.55 14.33
CA TYR A 13 -8.19 -5.67 14.92
C TYR A 13 -7.96 -4.50 13.98
N PRO A 14 -8.57 -3.33 14.24
CA PRO A 14 -8.44 -2.18 13.37
C PRO A 14 -7.01 -1.63 13.33
N GLU A 15 -6.48 -1.47 12.14
CA GLU A 15 -5.23 -0.80 11.85
C GLU A 15 -5.49 0.62 11.33
N LYS A 16 -4.54 1.52 11.56
CA LYS A 16 -4.65 2.92 11.12
C LYS A 16 -4.07 3.08 9.72
N PHE A 17 -4.68 3.96 8.95
CA PHE A 17 -4.02 4.54 7.79
C PHE A 17 -3.06 5.66 8.23
N GLU A 18 -1.93 5.80 7.56
CA GLU A 18 -0.96 6.85 7.87
C GLU A 18 -1.48 8.24 7.48
N ASN A 19 -2.16 8.33 6.35
CA ASN A 19 -2.57 9.58 5.71
C ASN A 19 -4.01 10.01 6.01
N THR A 20 -4.66 9.42 7.03
CA THR A 20 -5.97 9.85 7.52
C THR A 20 -6.16 9.51 8.99
N SER A 21 -6.84 10.41 9.72
CA SER A 21 -7.24 10.17 11.11
C SER A 21 -8.67 9.67 11.25
N GLU A 22 -9.41 9.58 10.14
CA GLU A 22 -10.85 9.28 10.16
C GLU A 22 -11.15 7.82 9.82
N TRP A 23 -10.19 7.11 9.23
CA TRP A 23 -10.38 5.77 8.74
C TRP A 23 -9.42 4.77 9.35
N PHE A 24 -9.91 3.55 9.47
CA PHE A 24 -9.19 2.36 9.89
C PHE A 24 -9.55 1.23 8.94
N TYR A 25 -8.74 0.21 8.88
CA TYR A 25 -9.04 -1.02 8.15
C TYR A 25 -8.77 -2.25 9.00
N CYS A 26 -9.31 -3.38 8.58
CA CYS A 26 -9.01 -4.69 9.16
C CYS A 26 -9.14 -5.76 8.08
N ARG A 27 -8.19 -6.68 8.04
CA ARG A 27 -8.30 -7.94 7.28
C ARG A 27 -8.72 -9.07 8.23
N ALA A 28 -9.55 -9.97 7.75
CA ALA A 28 -9.98 -11.15 8.52
C ALA A 28 -10.03 -12.41 7.62
N PRO A 29 -9.23 -13.47 7.89
CA PRO A 29 -8.19 -13.52 8.93
C PRO A 29 -7.01 -12.61 8.62
N TRP A 30 -6.37 -12.10 9.65
CA TRP A 30 -5.22 -11.18 9.53
C TRP A 30 -3.87 -11.91 9.41
N GLU A 31 -3.84 -13.18 9.82
CA GLU A 31 -2.63 -14.01 9.99
C GLU A 31 -2.07 -14.57 8.68
N ILE A 32 -2.80 -14.42 7.57
CA ILE A 32 -2.42 -15.01 6.27
C ILE A 32 -1.90 -13.91 5.35
N ASP A 33 -0.80 -14.18 4.69
CA ASP A 33 -0.23 -13.32 3.65
C ASP A 33 -0.30 -13.96 2.26
N ALA A 34 -0.17 -13.12 1.22
CA ALA A 34 -0.37 -13.55 -0.17
C ALA A 34 0.69 -14.56 -0.65
N ASP A 35 1.93 -14.43 -0.17
CA ASP A 35 3.04 -15.30 -0.52
C ASP A 35 2.85 -16.73 0.00
N GLU A 36 2.28 -16.90 1.20
CA GLU A 36 1.94 -18.23 1.75
C GLU A 36 0.92 -18.95 0.86
N LEU A 37 0.00 -18.20 0.25
CA LEU A 37 -1.05 -18.74 -0.60
C LEU A 37 -0.53 -19.13 -2.00
N LEU A 38 0.53 -18.47 -2.47
CA LEU A 38 1.11 -18.73 -3.78
C LEU A 38 1.60 -20.19 -3.92
N TYR A 39 2.11 -20.75 -2.83
CA TYR A 39 2.67 -22.10 -2.76
C TYR A 39 1.75 -23.11 -2.07
N SER A 40 0.55 -22.70 -1.71
CA SER A 40 -0.41 -23.58 -1.04
C SER A 40 -1.22 -24.38 -2.03
N ASP A 41 -1.21 -25.71 -1.87
CA ASP A 41 -2.10 -26.62 -2.60
C ASP A 41 -3.53 -26.64 -2.02
N LYS A 42 -3.78 -25.88 -0.96
CA LYS A 42 -5.07 -25.87 -0.28
C LYS A 42 -6.00 -24.81 -0.87
N ASP A 43 -7.26 -25.15 -0.97
CA ASP A 43 -8.30 -24.17 -1.23
C ASP A 43 -8.32 -23.11 -0.13
N TYR A 44 -8.24 -21.87 -0.54
CA TYR A 44 -8.33 -20.70 0.34
C TYR A 44 -9.73 -20.08 0.23
N GLU A 45 -10.41 -19.90 1.35
CA GLU A 45 -11.78 -19.37 1.36
C GLU A 45 -11.86 -17.86 1.04
N GLY A 46 -10.73 -17.20 0.97
CA GLY A 46 -10.62 -15.75 0.82
C GLY A 46 -10.60 -15.03 2.17
N ASN A 47 -10.05 -13.83 2.21
CA ASN A 47 -10.18 -12.94 3.35
C ASN A 47 -11.27 -11.89 3.12
N ARG A 48 -11.71 -11.29 4.22
CA ARG A 48 -12.59 -10.12 4.21
C ARG A 48 -11.76 -8.89 4.52
N LEU A 49 -12.11 -7.78 3.91
CA LEU A 49 -11.54 -6.47 4.18
C LEU A 49 -12.64 -5.55 4.67
N TYR A 50 -12.41 -4.94 5.82
CA TYR A 50 -13.30 -3.96 6.41
C TYR A 50 -12.64 -2.59 6.40
N LEU A 51 -13.40 -1.58 6.02
CA LEU A 51 -13.06 -0.16 6.15
C LEU A 51 -13.95 0.43 7.24
N ILE A 52 -13.35 1.04 8.24
CA ILE A 52 -14.03 1.49 9.45
C ILE A 52 -13.85 3.00 9.57
N HIS A 53 -14.92 3.75 9.50
CA HIS A 53 -14.90 5.19 9.71
C HIS A 53 -15.09 5.54 11.19
N ILE A 54 -14.49 6.61 11.69
CA ILE A 54 -14.61 7.05 13.10
C ILE A 54 -16.06 7.30 13.55
N SER A 55 -16.98 7.57 12.61
CA SER A 55 -18.42 7.63 12.91
C SER A 55 -18.98 6.27 13.32
N GLY A 56 -18.23 5.17 13.10
CA GLY A 56 -18.60 3.79 13.36
C GLY A 56 -19.36 3.13 12.22
N LYS A 57 -19.34 3.72 11.02
CA LYS A 57 -19.76 3.02 9.82
C LYS A 57 -18.67 2.04 9.42
N ILE A 58 -19.09 0.83 9.03
CA ILE A 58 -18.21 -0.23 8.55
C ILE A 58 -18.64 -0.60 7.13
N PHE A 59 -17.68 -0.72 6.24
CA PHE A 59 -17.87 -1.08 4.85
C PHE A 59 -17.09 -2.35 4.55
N GLU A 60 -17.62 -3.21 3.71
CA GLU A 60 -16.95 -4.36 3.12
C GLU A 60 -16.89 -4.12 1.59
N PRO A 61 -15.85 -3.44 1.08
CA PRO A 61 -15.83 -2.96 -0.29
C PRO A 61 -15.85 -4.08 -1.32
N ILE A 62 -15.28 -5.23 -0.97
CA ILE A 62 -15.18 -6.39 -1.86
C ILE A 62 -15.66 -7.61 -1.09
N ARG A 63 -16.64 -8.33 -1.67
CA ARG A 63 -17.13 -9.58 -1.08
C ARG A 63 -16.04 -10.64 -1.07
N GLN A 64 -15.95 -11.38 0.04
CA GLN A 64 -15.09 -12.55 0.15
C GLN A 64 -15.30 -13.51 -1.02
N LYS A 65 -14.22 -14.01 -1.57
CA LYS A 65 -14.24 -14.95 -2.68
C LYS A 65 -13.12 -15.98 -2.53
N LYS A 66 -13.45 -17.24 -2.78
CA LYS A 66 -12.50 -18.35 -2.75
C LYS A 66 -11.33 -18.11 -3.69
N ASN A 67 -10.13 -18.38 -3.20
CA ASN A 67 -8.85 -18.20 -3.89
C ASN A 67 -8.59 -16.74 -4.33
N VAL A 68 -9.13 -15.79 -3.58
CA VAL A 68 -8.86 -14.36 -3.74
C VAL A 68 -8.35 -13.79 -2.42
N PHE A 69 -7.23 -13.10 -2.46
CA PHE A 69 -6.66 -12.39 -1.31
C PHE A 69 -6.70 -10.89 -1.54
N LEU A 70 -7.11 -10.17 -0.51
CA LEU A 70 -7.14 -8.70 -0.48
C LEU A 70 -6.04 -8.21 0.45
N SER A 71 -5.14 -7.36 -0.05
CA SER A 71 -4.09 -6.75 0.76
C SER A 71 -4.64 -5.68 1.71
N SER A 72 -3.75 -5.17 2.56
CA SER A 72 -4.00 -3.90 3.26
C SER A 72 -4.24 -2.78 2.26
N PRO A 73 -5.28 -1.97 2.45
CA PRO A 73 -5.63 -0.90 1.53
C PRO A 73 -4.75 0.33 1.75
N VAL A 74 -4.65 1.17 0.72
CA VAL A 74 -4.08 2.51 0.82
C VAL A 74 -5.20 3.52 0.58
N TYR A 75 -5.26 4.58 1.37
CA TYR A 75 -6.20 5.67 1.15
C TYR A 75 -5.62 6.68 0.18
N ASN A 76 -6.28 6.87 -0.97
CA ASN A 76 -5.97 7.95 -1.90
C ASN A 76 -6.86 9.14 -1.57
N ARG A 77 -6.25 10.18 -1.02
CA ARG A 77 -6.97 11.35 -0.51
C ARG A 77 -7.53 12.22 -1.63
N ASP A 78 -6.79 12.39 -2.72
CA ASP A 78 -7.17 13.26 -3.83
C ASP A 78 -8.47 12.79 -4.49
N ASP A 79 -8.62 11.47 -4.57
CA ASP A 79 -9.82 10.84 -5.12
C ASP A 79 -10.87 10.46 -4.07
N ASN A 80 -10.58 10.64 -2.78
CA ASN A 80 -11.40 10.16 -1.67
C ASN A 80 -11.80 8.67 -1.87
N ALA A 81 -10.80 7.83 -2.12
CA ALA A 81 -10.97 6.43 -2.46
C ALA A 81 -9.95 5.55 -1.75
N PHE A 82 -10.28 4.27 -1.61
CA PHE A 82 -9.32 3.27 -1.16
C PHE A 82 -8.80 2.48 -2.36
N VAL A 83 -7.51 2.19 -2.34
CA VAL A 83 -6.82 1.36 -3.34
C VAL A 83 -6.41 0.05 -2.68
N ILE A 84 -6.81 -1.05 -3.29
CA ILE A 84 -6.65 -2.40 -2.74
C ILE A 84 -5.97 -3.27 -3.78
N ILE A 85 -4.95 -4.03 -3.39
CA ILE A 85 -4.40 -5.07 -4.24
C ILE A 85 -5.27 -6.31 -4.04
N ARG A 86 -5.78 -6.84 -5.14
CA ARG A 86 -6.53 -8.11 -5.18
C ARG A 86 -5.74 -9.15 -5.96
N TYR A 87 -5.29 -10.19 -5.27
CA TYR A 87 -4.66 -11.35 -5.87
C TYR A 87 -5.73 -12.40 -6.20
N ASP A 88 -5.92 -12.71 -7.47
CA ASP A 88 -6.83 -13.78 -7.92
C ASP A 88 -5.98 -14.98 -8.36
N PHE A 89 -5.84 -15.98 -7.49
CA PHE A 89 -4.98 -17.14 -7.73
C PHE A 89 -5.56 -18.08 -8.80
N VAL A 90 -6.87 -18.03 -9.06
CA VAL A 90 -7.51 -18.81 -10.13
C VAL A 90 -7.22 -18.17 -11.49
N LYS A 91 -7.40 -16.86 -11.57
CA LYS A 91 -7.11 -16.11 -12.80
C LYS A 91 -5.63 -15.85 -13.02
N LYS A 92 -4.80 -16.06 -11.98
CA LYS A 92 -3.37 -15.76 -11.97
C LYS A 92 -3.09 -14.28 -12.28
N THR A 93 -3.82 -13.38 -11.63
CA THR A 93 -3.68 -11.93 -11.80
C THR A 93 -3.55 -11.20 -10.48
N ILE A 94 -2.84 -10.06 -10.52
CA ILE A 94 -2.81 -9.03 -9.50
C ILE A 94 -3.62 -7.87 -10.04
N GLN A 95 -4.64 -7.46 -9.33
CA GLN A 95 -5.54 -6.39 -9.73
C GLN A 95 -5.44 -5.23 -8.74
N ILE A 96 -5.44 -4.02 -9.27
CA ILE A 96 -5.53 -2.80 -8.49
C ILE A 96 -6.98 -2.38 -8.52
N VAL A 97 -7.62 -2.40 -7.35
CA VAL A 97 -9.05 -2.10 -7.20
C VAL A 97 -9.20 -0.75 -6.51
N LYS A 98 -9.92 0.15 -7.14
CA LYS A 98 -10.35 1.42 -6.55
C LYS A 98 -11.74 1.25 -5.95
N TYR A 99 -11.89 1.58 -4.67
CA TYR A 99 -13.19 1.68 -4.00
C TYR A 99 -13.51 3.14 -3.70
N GLU A 100 -14.55 3.65 -4.32
CA GLU A 100 -15.03 5.01 -4.14
C GLU A 100 -16.06 5.08 -3.00
N ILE A 101 -15.72 5.78 -1.92
CA ILE A 101 -16.53 5.85 -0.71
C ILE A 101 -17.91 6.45 -0.97
N ASN A 102 -17.98 7.50 -1.77
CA ASN A 102 -19.22 8.25 -1.98
C ASN A 102 -20.26 7.51 -2.81
N SER A 103 -19.81 6.70 -3.75
CA SER A 103 -20.66 5.92 -4.66
C SER A 103 -20.85 4.47 -4.22
N ASP A 104 -20.13 4.03 -3.20
CA ASP A 104 -20.04 2.63 -2.77
C ASP A 104 -19.73 1.69 -3.95
N ASN A 105 -18.79 2.12 -4.80
CA ASN A 105 -18.47 1.42 -6.03
C ASN A 105 -17.03 0.94 -6.08
N CYS A 106 -16.85 -0.29 -6.54
CA CYS A 106 -15.55 -0.89 -6.80
C CYS A 106 -15.30 -1.01 -8.31
N SER A 107 -14.13 -0.56 -8.75
CA SER A 107 -13.65 -0.73 -10.12
C SER A 107 -12.23 -1.28 -10.15
N VAL A 108 -11.95 -2.16 -11.10
CA VAL A 108 -10.59 -2.59 -11.41
C VAL A 108 -9.98 -1.53 -12.32
N ILE A 109 -8.94 -0.86 -11.83
CA ILE A 109 -8.25 0.22 -12.56
C ILE A 109 -6.95 -0.25 -13.20
N GLY A 110 -6.43 -1.41 -12.78
CA GLY A 110 -5.23 -2.02 -13.33
C GLY A 110 -5.19 -3.51 -13.07
N GLU A 111 -4.57 -4.26 -13.98
CA GLU A 111 -4.36 -5.69 -13.87
C GLU A 111 -3.02 -6.07 -14.46
N VAL A 112 -2.26 -6.89 -13.75
CA VAL A 112 -1.02 -7.48 -14.23
C VAL A 112 -1.01 -8.98 -13.95
N PRO A 113 -0.27 -9.80 -14.72
CA PRO A 113 -0.12 -11.22 -14.44
C PRO A 113 0.48 -11.44 -13.04
N LEU A 114 0.04 -12.49 -12.35
CA LEU A 114 0.56 -12.85 -11.01
C LEU A 114 2.08 -13.10 -11.04
N SER A 115 2.61 -13.59 -12.16
CA SER A 115 4.04 -13.81 -12.36
C SER A 115 4.89 -12.54 -12.28
N LYS A 116 4.31 -11.36 -12.48
CA LYS A 116 5.01 -10.08 -12.30
C LYS A 116 5.30 -9.77 -10.83
N GLY A 117 4.52 -10.33 -9.93
CA GLY A 117 4.75 -10.20 -8.48
C GLY A 117 5.83 -11.13 -7.94
N GLY A 118 6.31 -12.11 -8.73
CA GLY A 118 7.28 -13.08 -8.27
C GLY A 118 6.78 -13.88 -7.07
N ASP A 119 7.49 -13.78 -5.95
CA ASP A 119 7.13 -14.41 -4.68
C ASP A 119 6.00 -13.71 -3.91
N LEU A 120 5.47 -12.60 -4.42
CA LEU A 120 4.45 -11.72 -3.80
C LEU A 120 4.89 -11.02 -2.52
N ILE A 121 6.12 -11.19 -2.07
CA ILE A 121 6.68 -10.47 -0.93
C ILE A 121 6.98 -9.02 -1.35
N ASN A 122 6.79 -8.08 -0.43
CA ASN A 122 7.15 -6.67 -0.63
C ASN A 122 6.46 -5.96 -1.82
N ILE A 123 5.25 -6.40 -2.17
CA ILE A 123 4.40 -5.69 -3.12
C ILE A 123 3.51 -4.72 -2.37
N LYS A 124 3.53 -3.46 -2.77
CA LYS A 124 2.66 -2.43 -2.17
C LYS A 124 2.19 -1.39 -3.18
N ILE A 125 1.09 -0.72 -2.86
CA ILE A 125 0.68 0.52 -3.52
C ILE A 125 1.47 1.67 -2.91
N LEU A 126 2.04 2.51 -3.75
CA LEU A 126 2.69 3.72 -3.30
C LEU A 126 1.65 4.74 -2.82
N GLN A 127 1.91 5.40 -1.69
CA GLN A 127 0.97 6.36 -1.07
C GLN A 127 0.54 7.46 -2.05
N ASN A 128 -0.74 7.85 -1.97
CA ASN A 128 -1.39 8.84 -2.84
C ASN A 128 -1.28 8.55 -4.35
N SER A 129 -1.16 7.28 -4.72
CA SER A 129 -1.05 6.88 -6.12
C SER A 129 -1.80 5.59 -6.41
N TYR A 130 -1.78 5.17 -7.66
CA TYR A 130 -2.24 3.87 -8.14
C TYR A 130 -1.06 3.00 -8.63
N ILE A 131 0.15 3.38 -8.22
CA ILE A 131 1.38 2.70 -8.64
C ILE A 131 1.59 1.46 -7.79
N LEU A 132 1.75 0.32 -8.44
CA LEU A 132 2.11 -0.94 -7.80
C LEU A 132 3.62 -1.13 -7.90
N VAL A 133 4.25 -1.26 -6.73
CA VAL A 133 5.71 -1.41 -6.60
C VAL A 133 6.04 -2.74 -5.97
N LYS A 134 7.03 -3.44 -6.51
CA LYS A 134 7.69 -4.60 -5.95
C LYS A 134 9.11 -4.23 -5.53
N TYR A 135 9.46 -4.48 -4.27
CA TYR A 135 10.83 -4.29 -3.77
C TYR A 135 11.60 -5.60 -3.88
N GLU A 136 12.81 -5.52 -4.41
CA GLU A 136 13.77 -6.64 -4.44
C GLU A 136 14.91 -6.35 -3.46
N ASN A 137 14.81 -6.93 -2.28
CA ASN A 137 15.74 -6.64 -1.18
C ASN A 137 17.19 -7.06 -1.47
N THR A 138 17.41 -8.03 -2.37
CA THR A 138 18.75 -8.51 -2.71
C THR A 138 19.45 -7.65 -3.76
N GLU A 139 18.74 -6.77 -4.43
CA GLU A 139 19.24 -5.97 -5.55
C GLU A 139 19.12 -4.46 -5.28
N ASP A 140 18.63 -4.07 -4.11
CA ASP A 140 18.32 -2.68 -3.77
C ASP A 140 17.54 -1.98 -4.90
N THR A 141 16.48 -2.64 -5.38
CA THR A 141 15.64 -2.11 -6.44
C THR A 141 14.17 -2.05 -6.04
N ALA A 142 13.48 -1.04 -6.56
CA ALA A 142 12.03 -0.95 -6.55
C ALA A 142 11.52 -1.01 -7.99
N ASN A 143 10.84 -2.09 -8.32
CA ASN A 143 10.27 -2.29 -9.63
C ASN A 143 8.82 -1.82 -9.65
N ILE A 144 8.53 -0.77 -10.41
CA ILE A 144 7.16 -0.39 -10.71
C ILE A 144 6.64 -1.40 -11.73
N ILE A 145 5.58 -2.12 -11.36
CA ILE A 145 4.97 -3.15 -12.21
C ILE A 145 3.63 -2.72 -12.79
N TYR A 146 3.12 -1.57 -12.36
CA TYR A 146 1.95 -0.88 -12.90
C TYR A 146 1.99 0.61 -12.52
N PRO A 147 1.57 1.57 -13.38
CA PRO A 147 1.02 1.37 -14.75
C PRO A 147 2.08 1.02 -15.80
N ASP A 148 3.26 1.60 -15.71
CA ASP A 148 4.36 1.43 -16.64
C ASP A 148 5.53 0.74 -15.93
N GLU A 149 6.15 -0.23 -16.59
CA GLU A 149 7.28 -0.95 -15.99
C GLU A 149 8.51 -0.04 -15.93
N LYS A 150 9.00 0.20 -14.71
CA LYS A 150 10.22 0.98 -14.46
C LYS A 150 11.00 0.30 -13.33
N CYS A 151 12.33 0.29 -13.46
CA CYS A 151 13.23 -0.14 -12.39
C CYS A 151 13.89 1.09 -11.77
N ILE A 152 13.78 1.21 -10.46
CA ILE A 152 14.40 2.27 -9.68
C ILE A 152 15.51 1.62 -8.86
N HIS A 153 16.76 2.02 -9.12
CA HIS A 153 17.86 1.63 -8.26
C HIS A 153 17.82 2.46 -6.99
N LEU A 154 17.61 1.79 -5.88
CA LEU A 154 17.61 2.37 -4.55
C LEU A 154 19.03 2.35 -3.99
N GLU A 155 19.31 3.19 -3.04
CA GLU A 155 20.50 3.09 -2.22
C GLU A 155 20.25 2.15 -1.04
N GLU A 156 21.30 1.66 -0.41
CA GLU A 156 21.18 0.86 0.81
C GLU A 156 20.32 1.59 1.85
N ASN A 157 19.35 0.89 2.41
CA ASN A 157 18.39 1.42 3.39
C ASN A 157 17.46 2.53 2.86
N GLU A 158 17.26 2.62 1.55
CA GLU A 158 16.31 3.55 0.97
C GLU A 158 14.94 2.89 0.74
N GLY A 159 13.87 3.61 1.05
CA GLY A 159 12.49 3.18 0.80
C GLY A 159 11.64 4.28 0.19
N LEU A 160 10.88 3.95 -0.85
CA LEU A 160 9.91 4.89 -1.44
C LEU A 160 8.76 5.16 -0.46
N ILE A 161 8.42 6.42 -0.30
CA ILE A 161 7.33 6.87 0.58
C ILE A 161 6.08 7.17 -0.24
N SER A 162 6.18 8.04 -1.24
CA SER A 162 5.01 8.56 -1.96
C SER A 162 5.37 9.16 -3.30
N LEU A 163 4.34 9.35 -4.13
CA LEU A 163 4.41 10.15 -5.36
C LEU A 163 3.64 11.45 -5.15
N SER A 164 4.25 12.58 -5.50
CA SER A 164 3.61 13.90 -5.52
C SER A 164 3.85 14.59 -6.86
N GLY A 165 2.84 14.62 -7.71
CA GLY A 165 3.01 15.04 -9.10
C GLY A 165 3.99 14.10 -9.82
N ASN A 166 5.11 14.66 -10.31
CA ASN A 166 6.20 13.88 -10.91
C ASN A 166 7.38 13.60 -9.95
N MET A 167 7.21 13.91 -8.66
CA MET A 167 8.25 13.72 -7.65
C MET A 167 8.03 12.43 -6.88
N LEU A 168 8.94 11.49 -7.01
CA LEU A 168 9.08 10.31 -6.16
C LEU A 168 9.87 10.68 -4.92
N VAL A 169 9.24 10.57 -3.77
CA VAL A 169 9.86 10.87 -2.48
C VAL A 169 10.25 9.57 -1.80
N SER A 170 11.49 9.46 -1.39
CA SER A 170 12.02 8.35 -0.59
C SER A 170 12.73 8.85 0.65
N SER A 171 12.90 7.96 1.62
CA SER A 171 13.71 8.17 2.82
C SER A 171 14.78 7.11 2.89
N LYS A 172 15.95 7.50 3.34
CA LYS A 172 17.09 6.63 3.57
C LYS A 172 17.60 6.84 4.99
N TRP A 173 17.85 5.77 5.73
CA TRP A 173 18.54 5.86 7.01
C TRP A 173 20.00 5.45 6.89
N ILE A 174 20.85 6.11 7.64
CA ILE A 174 22.30 5.94 7.67
C ILE A 174 22.69 5.77 9.14
N GLU A 175 23.35 4.67 9.47
CA GLU A 175 23.67 4.32 10.87
C GLU A 175 25.06 4.76 11.30
N ASP A 176 26.02 4.86 10.38
CA ASP A 176 27.42 5.09 10.68
C ASP A 176 27.94 6.43 10.12
N PRO A 177 28.70 7.27 10.88
CA PRO A 177 29.08 7.06 12.30
C PRO A 177 27.97 7.39 13.30
N ASP A 178 26.99 8.18 12.93
CA ASP A 178 25.85 8.58 13.75
C ASP A 178 24.57 8.39 12.94
N TYR A 179 23.49 7.98 13.61
CA TYR A 179 22.18 7.85 12.98
C TYR A 179 21.72 9.16 12.38
N ARG A 180 21.39 9.14 11.12
CA ARG A 180 20.77 10.25 10.38
C ARG A 180 19.85 9.73 9.29
N GLU A 181 18.97 10.58 8.86
CA GLU A 181 18.10 10.31 7.73
C GLU A 181 18.35 11.30 6.60
N GLU A 182 18.14 10.85 5.38
CA GLU A 182 18.21 11.63 4.15
C GLU A 182 16.93 11.45 3.36
N ILE A 183 16.39 12.56 2.86
CA ILE A 183 15.27 12.58 1.93
C ILE A 183 15.86 12.60 0.53
N ILE A 184 15.41 11.68 -0.32
CA ILE A 184 15.83 11.59 -1.71
C ILE A 184 14.59 11.86 -2.58
N ILE A 185 14.69 12.82 -3.49
CA ILE A 185 13.65 13.15 -4.44
C ILE A 185 14.13 12.76 -5.83
N ARG A 186 13.30 11.96 -6.52
CA ARG A 186 13.54 11.55 -7.89
C ARG A 186 12.46 12.08 -8.80
N ASP A 187 12.83 12.32 -10.05
CA ASP A 187 11.86 12.47 -11.14
C ASP A 187 11.25 11.11 -11.47
N TYR A 188 9.91 11.02 -11.47
CA TYR A 188 9.20 9.76 -11.72
C TYR A 188 9.43 9.22 -13.13
N GLU A 189 9.57 10.10 -14.15
CA GLU A 189 9.70 9.65 -15.53
C GLU A 189 11.10 9.12 -15.83
N THR A 190 12.13 9.79 -15.33
CA THR A 190 13.53 9.42 -15.57
C THR A 190 14.11 8.51 -14.49
N THR A 191 13.48 8.45 -13.32
CA THR A 191 13.97 7.81 -12.08
C THR A 191 15.26 8.42 -11.49
N GLU A 192 15.79 9.48 -12.12
CA GLU A 192 16.99 10.16 -11.68
C GLU A 192 16.77 10.97 -10.40
N ILE A 193 17.80 11.00 -9.54
CA ILE A 193 17.78 11.82 -8.33
C ILE A 193 17.90 13.29 -8.74
N THR A 194 16.91 14.07 -8.33
CA THR A 194 16.87 15.53 -8.61
C THR A 194 17.27 16.35 -7.39
N GLU A 195 17.04 15.82 -6.18
CA GLU A 195 17.34 16.55 -4.95
C GLU A 195 17.62 15.59 -3.78
N ARG A 196 18.46 16.05 -2.82
CA ARG A 196 18.72 15.38 -1.54
C ARG A 196 18.65 16.41 -0.43
N LYS A 197 18.10 16.03 0.73
CA LYS A 197 18.01 16.88 1.93
C LYS A 197 18.32 16.06 3.16
N ASP A 198 19.11 16.63 4.06
CA ASP A 198 19.29 16.06 5.41
C ASP A 198 17.99 16.18 6.19
N GLY A 199 17.49 15.08 6.71
CA GLY A 199 16.25 15.02 7.46
C GLY A 199 15.38 13.83 7.05
N TYR A 200 14.15 13.82 7.51
CA TYR A 200 13.21 12.76 7.19
C TYR A 200 11.89 13.31 6.62
N ALA A 201 11.21 12.48 5.85
CA ALA A 201 9.88 12.78 5.33
C ALA A 201 8.83 11.89 5.98
N ALA A 202 7.66 12.45 6.25
CA ALA A 202 6.52 11.72 6.79
C ALA A 202 5.24 12.07 6.05
N VAL A 203 4.40 11.06 5.83
CA VAL A 203 3.03 11.26 5.33
C VAL A 203 2.16 11.65 6.52
N MET A 204 1.56 12.83 6.44
CA MET A 204 0.75 13.38 7.52
C MET A 204 -0.71 12.91 7.40
N PRO A 205 -1.48 12.91 8.51
CA PRO A 205 -2.89 12.52 8.48
C PRO A 205 -3.78 13.36 7.55
N ASN A 206 -3.30 14.51 7.12
CA ASN A 206 -3.95 15.36 6.11
C ASN A 206 -3.55 14.97 4.65
N GLY A 207 -2.72 13.94 4.49
CA GLY A 207 -2.23 13.45 3.19
C GLY A 207 -1.04 14.22 2.62
N GLU A 208 -0.58 15.28 3.31
CA GLU A 208 0.62 16.01 2.91
C GLU A 208 1.88 15.23 3.27
N ILE A 209 2.94 15.42 2.49
CA ILE A 209 4.29 14.97 2.84
C ILE A 209 5.02 16.13 3.51
N TRP A 210 5.36 15.95 4.78
CA TRP A 210 6.18 16.93 5.48
C TRP A 210 7.63 16.49 5.50
N MET A 211 8.50 17.41 5.13
CA MET A 211 9.95 17.23 5.15
C MET A 211 10.54 17.99 6.33
N PHE A 212 11.11 17.26 7.28
CA PHE A 212 11.74 17.82 8.46
C PHE A 212 13.25 17.92 8.19
N CYS A 213 13.66 19.01 7.57
CA CYS A 213 15.03 19.26 7.13
C CYS A 213 15.82 20.06 8.18
N LYS A 214 17.15 19.82 8.20
CA LYS A 214 18.09 20.64 8.96
C LYS A 214 18.32 21.99 8.31
#